data_c2ead4d45ef45d4ff83f7db63f1d767a
#
_entry.id   c2ead4d45ef45d4ff83f7db63f1d767a
#
_cell.length_a   1.000
_cell.length_b   1.000
_cell.length_c   1.000
_cell.angle_alpha   90.00
_cell.angle_beta   90.00
_cell.angle_gamma   90.00
#
_symmetry.space_group_name_H-M   'P 1'
#
loop_
_entity.id
_entity.type
_entity.pdbx_description
1 polymer ?
#
loop_
_entity_poly.entity_id
_entity_poly.type
_entity_poly.pdbx_seq_one_letter_code
_entity_poly.pdbx_strand_id
1 'polypeptide(L)'
;MVAGVLMLPVVYGQEKKVKDQAEFDLIQAIQKEPDAKKRVDLVQQWKDKYPTSDFKSERLQTMVVSQQAAGNAAGMRDAALELIKEEPKVILGYQFMNLLTPSMADKSEGALANSEKAALGMLDLLKTATKPANPNLTDAQWDAEKKTHQVNALRSLAFVKLSRNDFPGAEEQYLEILKVAPGSADISQLAGYAVFKQKKEERQAIGLFHYARAGSYSGAGALPEAGKKQAMDSFKKNYVLLRESESKMDEFVALTKNSAIPPADLKIESVSADMARDLEELKKTNPQLALWITVKKELVGPGGDAYFKDNVKDTALPKLKGKVISHTPALRPTKVVVALENDKDGEMTLVFTPALPGKADPGTEIEFEGGSPKAFIQSPFMLTVNVEPGSVTGWPVAVPPARPVAPVKRPVMKKK
;
A
#
# COMPACT_ATOMS: atom_id res chain seq x y z
N MET A 1 32.49 -12.13 -1.87
CA MET A 1 33.71 -12.76 -1.28
C MET A 1 34.56 -11.65 -0.73
N VAL A 2 34.54 -11.41 0.59
CA VAL A 2 35.49 -10.52 1.26
C VAL A 2 36.32 -11.41 2.18
N ALA A 3 37.52 -11.74 1.74
CA ALA A 3 38.52 -12.37 2.58
C ALA A 3 39.00 -11.28 3.57
N GLY A 4 38.27 -11.14 4.69
CA GLY A 4 38.72 -10.28 5.77
C GLY A 4 39.89 -10.92 6.46
N VAL A 5 41.06 -10.35 6.26
CA VAL A 5 42.22 -10.63 7.10
C VAL A 5 41.82 -10.28 8.54
N LEU A 6 41.77 -11.29 9.40
CA LEU A 6 41.59 -11.12 10.84
C LEU A 6 42.79 -10.32 11.41
N MET A 7 42.71 -8.99 11.34
CA MET A 7 43.56 -8.15 12.19
C MET A 7 42.92 -8.16 13.57
N LEU A 8 43.56 -8.82 14.52
CA LEU A 8 43.18 -8.78 15.92
C LEU A 8 43.26 -7.32 16.43
N PRO A 9 42.19 -6.73 16.97
CA PRO A 9 42.31 -5.40 17.56
C PRO A 9 43.19 -5.47 18.80
N VAL A 10 44.19 -4.65 18.85
CA VAL A 10 44.99 -4.43 20.08
C VAL A 10 44.13 -3.57 21.00
N VAL A 11 43.46 -4.20 21.94
CA VAL A 11 42.82 -3.51 23.04
C VAL A 11 43.90 -3.13 24.06
N TYR A 12 44.04 -1.86 24.35
CA TYR A 12 44.91 -1.39 25.47
C TYR A 12 44.36 -1.89 26.81
N GLY A 13 44.77 -3.07 27.20
CA GLY A 13 44.55 -3.74 28.48
C GLY A 13 45.59 -4.85 28.55
N GLN A 14 46.02 -5.27 29.72
CA GLN A 14 47.10 -6.21 29.99
C GLN A 14 47.66 -6.98 28.77
N GLU A 15 48.97 -6.94 28.50
CA GLU A 15 49.55 -7.69 27.39
C GLU A 15 49.12 -9.15 27.46
N LYS A 16 48.31 -9.61 26.46
CA LYS A 16 47.90 -11.01 26.36
C LYS A 16 49.13 -11.86 26.08
N LYS A 17 49.30 -12.96 26.83
CA LYS A 17 50.43 -13.87 26.66
C LYS A 17 49.94 -15.27 26.36
N VAL A 18 50.60 -15.92 25.42
CA VAL A 18 50.45 -17.37 25.23
C VAL A 18 50.96 -18.10 26.48
N LYS A 19 50.33 -19.20 26.83
CA LYS A 19 50.73 -20.00 28.00
C LYS A 19 52.10 -20.68 27.78
N ASP A 20 52.37 -21.12 26.57
CA ASP A 20 53.59 -21.80 26.12
C ASP A 20 53.78 -21.75 24.62
N GLN A 21 54.90 -22.29 24.13
CA GLN A 21 55.20 -22.35 22.70
C GLN A 21 54.17 -23.18 21.92
N ALA A 22 53.62 -24.23 22.53
CA ALA A 22 52.64 -25.08 21.85
C ALA A 22 51.29 -24.39 21.65
N GLU A 23 50.88 -23.49 22.53
CA GLU A 23 49.72 -22.62 22.28
C GLU A 23 49.99 -21.66 21.12
N PHE A 24 51.18 -21.04 21.08
CA PHE A 24 51.57 -20.16 19.97
C PHE A 24 51.51 -20.89 18.63
N ASP A 25 52.13 -22.08 18.59
CA ASP A 25 52.19 -22.91 17.36
C ASP A 25 50.78 -23.31 16.91
N LEU A 26 49.88 -23.62 17.83
CA LEU A 26 48.48 -23.94 17.55
C LEU A 26 47.71 -22.74 16.98
N ILE A 27 47.88 -21.55 17.54
CA ILE A 27 47.30 -20.31 17.02
C ILE A 27 47.81 -20.05 15.60
N GLN A 28 49.10 -20.21 15.35
CA GLN A 28 49.67 -20.06 14.00
C GLN A 28 49.15 -21.10 13.01
N ALA A 29 48.92 -22.35 13.44
CA ALA A 29 48.32 -23.39 12.62
C ALA A 29 46.88 -23.04 12.24
N ILE A 30 46.10 -22.55 13.19
CA ILE A 30 44.70 -22.09 12.95
C ILE A 30 44.65 -20.95 11.92
N GLN A 31 45.56 -19.98 12.02
CA GLN A 31 45.63 -18.84 11.10
C GLN A 31 46.01 -19.25 9.67
N LYS A 32 46.84 -20.26 9.53
CA LYS A 32 47.34 -20.77 8.24
C LYS A 32 46.43 -21.83 7.61
N GLU A 33 45.50 -22.43 8.38
CA GLU A 33 44.64 -23.52 7.89
C GLU A 33 43.58 -23.00 6.92
N PRO A 34 43.63 -23.36 5.62
CA PRO A 34 42.63 -22.93 4.64
C PRO A 34 41.32 -23.71 4.71
N ASP A 35 41.41 -24.99 5.16
CA ASP A 35 40.23 -25.84 5.29
C ASP A 35 39.41 -25.43 6.54
N ALA A 36 38.20 -24.98 6.30
CA ALA A 36 37.36 -24.47 7.37
C ALA A 36 36.98 -25.55 8.41
N LYS A 37 36.82 -26.82 8.00
CA LYS A 37 36.49 -27.92 8.92
C LYS A 37 37.68 -28.28 9.80
N LYS A 38 38.88 -28.37 9.19
CA LYS A 38 40.10 -28.59 9.95
C LYS A 38 40.40 -27.43 10.91
N ARG A 39 40.08 -26.20 10.48
CA ARG A 39 40.23 -25.03 11.36
C ARG A 39 39.30 -25.12 12.57
N VAL A 40 38.05 -25.60 12.41
CA VAL A 40 37.13 -25.88 13.54
C VAL A 40 37.76 -26.86 14.51
N ASP A 41 38.34 -27.98 14.00
CA ASP A 41 39.00 -29.00 14.83
C ASP A 41 40.19 -28.44 15.60
N LEU A 42 41.03 -27.61 14.94
CA LEU A 42 42.14 -26.94 15.61
C LEU A 42 41.70 -25.95 16.68
N VAL A 43 40.64 -25.18 16.44
CA VAL A 43 40.08 -24.27 17.44
C VAL A 43 39.48 -25.03 18.62
N GLN A 44 38.88 -26.20 18.39
CA GLN A 44 38.40 -27.06 19.44
C GLN A 44 39.58 -27.62 20.26
N GLN A 45 40.66 -28.08 19.61
CA GLN A 45 41.88 -28.48 20.30
C GLN A 45 42.46 -27.34 21.16
N TRP A 46 42.43 -26.08 20.67
CA TRP A 46 42.86 -24.92 21.44
C TRP A 46 42.01 -24.74 22.68
N LYS A 47 40.68 -24.87 22.55
CA LYS A 47 39.72 -24.78 23.67
C LYS A 47 40.01 -25.82 24.75
N ASP A 48 40.22 -27.08 24.31
CA ASP A 48 40.41 -28.22 25.23
C ASP A 48 41.76 -28.18 25.95
N LYS A 49 42.83 -27.79 25.26
CA LYS A 49 44.18 -27.75 25.83
C LYS A 49 44.46 -26.50 26.67
N TYR A 50 43.80 -25.35 26.29
CA TYR A 50 44.05 -24.05 26.91
C TYR A 50 42.76 -23.35 27.33
N PRO A 51 41.96 -23.94 28.23
CA PRO A 51 40.68 -23.39 28.63
C PRO A 51 40.77 -21.98 29.27
N THR A 52 41.92 -21.69 29.89
CA THR A 52 42.24 -20.41 30.58
C THR A 52 43.17 -19.52 29.78
N SER A 53 43.21 -19.67 28.44
CA SER A 53 43.99 -18.79 27.57
C SER A 53 43.59 -17.31 27.72
N ASP A 54 44.56 -16.42 27.66
CA ASP A 54 44.36 -14.98 27.63
C ASP A 54 43.66 -14.58 26.29
N PHE A 55 43.72 -15.45 25.27
CA PHE A 55 43.09 -15.31 23.96
C PHE A 55 41.72 -16.00 23.88
N LYS A 56 41.03 -16.20 25.00
CA LYS A 56 39.72 -16.86 25.03
C LYS A 56 38.71 -16.17 24.14
N SER A 57 38.65 -14.83 24.16
CA SER A 57 37.74 -14.04 23.33
C SER A 57 38.01 -14.25 21.84
N GLU A 58 39.26 -14.18 21.40
CA GLU A 58 39.67 -14.42 20.02
C GLU A 58 39.38 -15.84 19.57
N ARG A 59 39.58 -16.82 20.43
CA ARG A 59 39.27 -18.22 20.17
C ARG A 59 37.80 -18.42 19.93
N LEU A 60 36.92 -17.85 20.78
CA LEU A 60 35.48 -17.94 20.63
C LEU A 60 35.01 -17.26 19.32
N GLN A 61 35.53 -16.08 19.01
CA GLN A 61 35.27 -15.42 17.73
C GLN A 61 35.72 -16.24 16.54
N THR A 62 36.94 -16.81 16.61
CA THR A 62 37.47 -17.68 15.56
C THR A 62 36.62 -18.93 15.36
N MET A 63 36.06 -19.52 16.44
CA MET A 63 35.16 -20.66 16.33
C MET A 63 33.91 -20.28 15.54
N VAL A 64 33.23 -19.15 15.85
CA VAL A 64 32.03 -18.68 15.13
C VAL A 64 32.28 -18.53 13.63
N VAL A 65 33.41 -17.84 13.27
CA VAL A 65 33.78 -17.60 11.86
C VAL A 65 34.19 -18.89 11.16
N SER A 66 34.85 -19.81 11.85
CA SER A 66 35.24 -21.11 11.27
C SER A 66 34.03 -22.00 11.00
N GLN A 67 33.03 -22.02 11.89
CA GLN A 67 31.79 -22.75 11.70
C GLN A 67 30.99 -22.16 10.54
N GLN A 68 30.96 -20.80 10.40
CA GLN A 68 30.36 -20.15 9.24
C GLN A 68 31.01 -20.59 7.94
N ALA A 69 32.37 -20.53 7.88
CA ALA A 69 33.10 -20.92 6.69
C ALA A 69 32.94 -22.40 6.34
N ALA A 70 32.77 -23.27 7.35
CA ALA A 70 32.48 -24.69 7.17
C ALA A 70 31.01 -24.97 6.75
N GLY A 71 30.14 -23.96 6.69
CA GLY A 71 28.71 -24.13 6.38
C GLY A 71 27.93 -24.84 7.47
N ASN A 72 28.45 -24.91 8.69
CA ASN A 72 27.81 -25.58 9.80
C ASN A 72 26.93 -24.62 10.62
N ALA A 73 25.68 -24.45 10.21
CA ALA A 73 24.74 -23.50 10.85
C ALA A 73 24.46 -23.86 12.34
N ALA A 74 24.39 -25.14 12.69
CA ALA A 74 24.21 -25.58 14.08
C ALA A 74 25.43 -25.23 14.93
N GLY A 75 26.63 -25.60 14.49
CA GLY A 75 27.88 -25.28 15.18
C GLY A 75 28.10 -23.75 15.28
N MET A 76 27.74 -22.99 14.25
CA MET A 76 27.80 -21.54 14.28
C MET A 76 26.88 -20.93 15.34
N ARG A 77 25.64 -21.46 15.46
CA ARG A 77 24.69 -21.03 16.49
C ARG A 77 25.23 -21.30 17.89
N ASP A 78 25.72 -22.52 18.12
CA ASP A 78 26.22 -22.92 19.44
C ASP A 78 27.46 -22.10 19.84
N ALA A 79 28.38 -21.89 18.90
CA ALA A 79 29.55 -21.03 19.11
C ALA A 79 29.16 -19.55 19.36
N ALA A 80 28.17 -19.04 18.64
CA ALA A 80 27.67 -17.69 18.85
C ALA A 80 27.00 -17.52 20.21
N LEU A 81 26.21 -18.49 20.68
CA LEU A 81 25.63 -18.49 22.03
C LEU A 81 26.69 -18.55 23.12
N GLU A 82 27.73 -19.36 22.93
CA GLU A 82 28.87 -19.40 23.86
C GLU A 82 29.59 -18.05 23.89
N LEU A 83 29.83 -17.45 22.72
CA LEU A 83 30.47 -16.12 22.65
C LEU A 83 29.64 -15.04 23.37
N ILE A 84 28.29 -15.03 23.16
CA ILE A 84 27.41 -14.08 23.84
C ILE A 84 27.47 -14.27 25.37
N LYS A 85 27.51 -15.51 25.83
CA LYS A 85 27.55 -15.85 27.26
C LYS A 85 28.84 -15.38 27.91
N GLU A 86 29.96 -15.65 27.28
CA GLU A 86 31.30 -15.41 27.84
C GLU A 86 31.77 -13.96 27.60
N GLU A 87 31.39 -13.36 26.47
CA GLU A 87 31.82 -12.03 26.02
C GLU A 87 30.62 -11.17 25.57
N PRO A 88 29.75 -10.76 26.50
CA PRO A 88 28.47 -10.11 26.16
C PRO A 88 28.61 -8.71 25.53
N LYS A 89 29.83 -8.17 25.43
CA LYS A 89 30.13 -6.90 24.75
C LYS A 89 30.62 -7.09 23.32
N VAL A 90 30.83 -8.33 22.87
CA VAL A 90 31.29 -8.64 21.51
C VAL A 90 30.11 -8.77 20.56
N ILE A 91 30.01 -7.85 19.62
CA ILE A 91 28.90 -7.78 18.63
C ILE A 91 28.77 -9.08 17.82
N LEU A 92 29.89 -9.74 17.49
CA LEU A 92 29.96 -10.87 16.56
C LEU A 92 28.99 -12.00 16.94
N GLY A 93 28.90 -12.39 18.22
CA GLY A 93 27.98 -13.45 18.65
C GLY A 93 26.52 -13.11 18.37
N TYR A 94 26.11 -11.90 18.71
CA TYR A 94 24.77 -11.39 18.44
C TYR A 94 24.49 -11.27 16.94
N GLN A 95 25.46 -10.81 16.17
CA GLN A 95 25.36 -10.69 14.72
C GLN A 95 24.99 -12.02 14.08
N PHE A 96 25.73 -13.08 14.40
CA PHE A 96 25.49 -14.39 13.82
C PHE A 96 24.18 -15.03 14.32
N MET A 97 23.83 -14.88 15.58
CA MET A 97 22.53 -15.33 16.08
C MET A 97 21.39 -14.67 15.33
N ASN A 98 21.43 -13.34 15.16
CA ASN A 98 20.38 -12.61 14.47
C ASN A 98 20.33 -12.91 12.95
N LEU A 99 21.46 -13.24 12.33
CA LEU A 99 21.51 -13.65 10.94
C LEU A 99 20.88 -15.03 10.71
N LEU A 100 21.08 -15.97 11.65
CA LEU A 100 20.58 -17.33 11.56
C LEU A 100 19.10 -17.47 11.92
N THR A 101 18.60 -16.64 12.84
CA THR A 101 17.25 -16.78 13.42
C THR A 101 16.14 -16.84 12.37
N PRO A 102 16.07 -15.97 11.33
CA PRO A 102 14.96 -16.00 10.37
C PRO A 102 14.88 -17.26 9.50
N SER A 103 15.96 -18.04 9.44
CA SER A 103 16.03 -19.31 8.69
C SER A 103 16.09 -20.54 9.58
N MET A 104 15.92 -20.38 10.88
CA MET A 104 16.05 -21.44 11.87
C MET A 104 14.89 -22.45 11.73
N ALA A 105 15.26 -23.74 11.61
CA ALA A 105 14.29 -24.84 11.55
C ALA A 105 13.72 -25.17 12.94
N ASP A 106 14.59 -25.15 13.98
CA ASP A 106 14.19 -25.39 15.37
C ASP A 106 13.41 -24.21 15.94
N LYS A 107 12.13 -24.43 16.18
CA LYS A 107 11.20 -23.45 16.76
C LYS A 107 10.78 -23.83 18.19
N SER A 108 11.58 -24.67 18.87
CA SER A 108 11.38 -24.95 20.29
C SER A 108 11.45 -23.65 21.11
N GLU A 109 10.72 -23.61 22.23
CA GLU A 109 10.71 -22.39 23.05
C GLU A 109 12.12 -22.01 23.54
N GLY A 110 12.97 -22.99 23.82
CA GLY A 110 14.37 -22.73 24.18
C GLY A 110 15.16 -22.05 23.05
N ALA A 111 15.00 -22.51 21.81
CA ALA A 111 15.66 -21.90 20.66
C ALA A 111 15.11 -20.48 20.37
N LEU A 112 13.80 -20.30 20.47
CA LEU A 112 13.16 -18.99 20.31
C LEU A 112 13.57 -18.00 21.40
N ALA A 113 13.63 -18.45 22.67
CA ALA A 113 14.09 -17.61 23.79
C ALA A 113 15.56 -17.16 23.66
N ASN A 114 16.43 -18.06 23.19
CA ASN A 114 17.83 -17.71 22.90
C ASN A 114 17.93 -16.69 21.77
N SER A 115 17.13 -16.82 20.72
CA SER A 115 17.09 -15.85 19.61
C SER A 115 16.55 -14.49 20.05
N GLU A 116 15.49 -14.47 20.85
CA GLU A 116 14.94 -13.24 21.43
C GLU A 116 15.95 -12.53 22.32
N LYS A 117 16.59 -13.28 23.24
CA LYS A 117 17.64 -12.74 24.10
C LYS A 117 18.82 -12.16 23.30
N ALA A 118 19.25 -12.85 22.26
CA ALA A 118 20.32 -12.36 21.39
C ALA A 118 19.92 -11.08 20.64
N ALA A 119 18.69 -11.01 20.14
CA ALA A 119 18.20 -9.83 19.42
C ALA A 119 18.07 -8.61 20.35
N LEU A 120 17.47 -8.79 21.53
CA LEU A 120 17.39 -7.72 22.55
C LEU A 120 18.77 -7.28 23.03
N GLY A 121 19.69 -8.24 23.25
CA GLY A 121 21.07 -7.95 23.63
C GLY A 121 21.81 -7.14 22.58
N MET A 122 21.62 -7.42 21.27
CA MET A 122 22.16 -6.61 20.18
C MET A 122 21.61 -5.18 20.24
N LEU A 123 20.29 -5.02 20.33
CA LEU A 123 19.66 -3.70 20.38
C LEU A 123 20.15 -2.86 21.56
N ASP A 124 20.36 -3.50 22.72
CA ASP A 124 20.90 -2.81 23.89
C ASP A 124 22.38 -2.44 23.72
N LEU A 125 23.18 -3.37 23.22
CA LEU A 125 24.59 -3.13 22.95
C LEU A 125 24.82 -1.97 21.97
N LEU A 126 23.99 -1.85 20.94
CA LEU A 126 24.10 -0.79 19.92
C LEU A 126 23.85 0.62 20.49
N LYS A 127 23.15 0.77 21.63
CA LYS A 127 22.93 2.07 22.27
C LYS A 127 24.24 2.71 22.76
N THR A 128 25.20 1.90 23.17
CA THR A 128 26.46 2.33 23.76
C THR A 128 27.69 1.93 22.93
N ALA A 129 27.49 1.19 21.82
CA ALA A 129 28.58 0.72 20.99
C ALA A 129 29.36 1.87 20.35
N THR A 130 30.66 1.91 20.63
CA THR A 130 31.60 2.84 19.99
C THR A 130 32.18 2.21 18.73
N LYS A 131 32.59 3.08 17.80
CA LYS A 131 33.27 2.63 16.58
C LYS A 131 34.53 1.84 16.93
N PRO A 132 34.72 0.63 16.37
CA PRO A 132 35.98 -0.10 16.54
C PRO A 132 37.20 0.72 16.10
N ALA A 133 38.31 0.50 16.76
CA ALA A 133 39.60 1.14 16.41
C ALA A 133 40.14 0.58 15.10
N ASN A 134 39.47 0.85 14.00
CA ASN A 134 39.87 0.47 12.63
C ASN A 134 40.05 1.75 11.81
N PRO A 135 41.26 2.09 11.37
CA PRO A 135 41.51 3.32 10.61
C PRO A 135 40.81 3.35 9.24
N ASN A 136 40.42 2.19 8.71
CA ASN A 136 39.69 2.08 7.45
C ASN A 136 38.18 2.17 7.60
N LEU A 137 37.65 2.20 8.82
CA LEU A 137 36.21 2.31 9.09
C LEU A 137 35.85 3.77 9.35
N THR A 138 35.13 4.38 8.41
CA THR A 138 34.60 5.75 8.58
C THR A 138 33.40 5.77 9.54
N ASP A 139 33.04 6.93 10.10
CA ASP A 139 31.85 7.07 10.95
C ASP A 139 30.56 6.74 10.18
N ALA A 140 30.46 7.16 8.92
CA ALA A 140 29.33 6.83 8.07
C ALA A 140 29.18 5.31 7.81
N GLN A 141 30.28 4.60 7.62
CA GLN A 141 30.27 3.14 7.49
C GLN A 141 29.85 2.47 8.79
N TRP A 142 30.37 2.95 9.93
CA TRP A 142 29.97 2.43 11.24
C TRP A 142 28.49 2.65 11.52
N ASP A 143 27.94 3.83 11.18
CA ASP A 143 26.50 4.10 11.30
C ASP A 143 25.66 3.20 10.38
N ALA A 144 26.12 2.89 9.20
CA ALA A 144 25.48 1.94 8.29
C ALA A 144 25.53 0.50 8.85
N GLU A 145 26.65 0.09 9.44
CA GLU A 145 26.78 -1.21 10.10
C GLU A 145 25.85 -1.32 11.31
N LYS A 146 25.79 -0.29 12.16
CA LYS A 146 24.83 -0.26 13.30
C LYS A 146 23.39 -0.41 12.83
N LYS A 147 22.98 0.30 11.78
CA LYS A 147 21.64 0.16 11.18
C LYS A 147 21.41 -1.27 10.67
N THR A 148 22.39 -1.88 10.03
CA THR A 148 22.31 -3.27 9.55
C THR A 148 22.11 -4.24 10.72
N HIS A 149 22.89 -4.10 11.79
CA HIS A 149 22.73 -4.90 13.00
C HIS A 149 21.36 -4.70 13.67
N GLN A 150 20.88 -3.47 13.74
CA GLN A 150 19.56 -3.14 14.25
C GLN A 150 18.46 -3.82 13.43
N VAL A 151 18.50 -3.71 12.11
CA VAL A 151 17.53 -4.37 11.20
C VAL A 151 17.53 -5.88 11.39
N ASN A 152 18.73 -6.53 11.47
CA ASN A 152 18.83 -7.97 11.67
C ASN A 152 18.26 -8.41 13.02
N ALA A 153 18.50 -7.65 14.08
CA ALA A 153 17.94 -7.92 15.40
C ALA A 153 16.41 -7.81 15.41
N LEU A 154 15.84 -6.76 14.79
CA LEU A 154 14.40 -6.59 14.66
C LEU A 154 13.78 -7.68 13.79
N ARG A 155 14.44 -8.14 12.71
CA ARG A 155 14.00 -9.29 11.91
C ARG A 155 13.94 -10.57 12.74
N SER A 156 14.94 -10.79 13.61
CA SER A 156 14.95 -11.93 14.53
C SER A 156 13.80 -11.87 15.53
N LEU A 157 13.53 -10.71 16.11
CA LEU A 157 12.39 -10.52 17.01
C LEU A 157 11.07 -10.78 16.29
N ALA A 158 10.90 -10.23 15.08
CA ALA A 158 9.70 -10.47 14.28
C ALA A 158 9.50 -11.96 13.98
N PHE A 159 10.57 -12.68 13.64
CA PHE A 159 10.50 -14.14 13.42
C PHE A 159 10.08 -14.89 14.69
N VAL A 160 10.63 -14.55 15.85
CA VAL A 160 10.25 -15.15 17.14
C VAL A 160 8.77 -14.89 17.43
N LYS A 161 8.31 -13.65 17.27
CA LYS A 161 6.91 -13.26 17.45
C LYS A 161 5.98 -14.05 16.51
N LEU A 162 6.32 -14.14 15.22
CA LEU A 162 5.56 -14.95 14.24
C LEU A 162 5.52 -16.43 14.66
N SER A 163 6.65 -16.99 15.11
CA SER A 163 6.74 -18.39 15.50
C SER A 163 5.87 -18.71 16.71
N ARG A 164 5.63 -17.73 17.58
CA ARG A 164 4.72 -17.79 18.72
C ARG A 164 3.28 -17.39 18.39
N ASN A 165 2.96 -17.11 17.11
CA ASN A 165 1.67 -16.55 16.64
C ASN A 165 1.32 -15.18 17.26
N ASP A 166 2.31 -14.44 17.77
CA ASP A 166 2.16 -13.06 18.20
C ASP A 166 2.28 -12.13 16.97
N PHE A 167 1.19 -12.11 16.16
CA PHE A 167 1.16 -11.33 14.93
C PHE A 167 1.20 -9.80 15.19
N PRO A 168 0.55 -9.25 16.23
CA PRO A 168 0.71 -7.84 16.57
C PRO A 168 2.15 -7.48 16.92
N GLY A 169 2.82 -8.30 17.75
CA GLY A 169 4.21 -8.09 18.10
C GLY A 169 5.16 -8.21 16.90
N ALA A 170 4.87 -9.11 15.96
CA ALA A 170 5.65 -9.20 14.72
C ALA A 170 5.49 -7.95 13.84
N GLU A 171 4.26 -7.46 13.69
CA GLU A 171 3.97 -6.21 12.95
C GLU A 171 4.74 -5.04 13.56
N GLU A 172 4.72 -4.89 14.88
CA GLU A 172 5.45 -3.82 15.57
C GLU A 172 6.95 -3.82 15.18
N GLN A 173 7.58 -5.00 15.18
CA GLN A 173 8.99 -5.11 14.79
C GLN A 173 9.20 -4.75 13.31
N TYR A 174 8.30 -5.14 12.42
CA TYR A 174 8.38 -4.76 11.00
C TYR A 174 8.21 -3.25 10.81
N LEU A 175 7.34 -2.60 11.55
CA LEU A 175 7.20 -1.14 11.50
C LEU A 175 8.47 -0.44 12.00
N GLU A 176 9.12 -0.94 13.06
CA GLU A 176 10.41 -0.41 13.50
C GLU A 176 11.49 -0.58 12.42
N ILE A 177 11.52 -1.70 11.71
CA ILE A 177 12.44 -1.87 10.57
C ILE A 177 12.15 -0.84 9.47
N LEU A 178 10.88 -0.61 9.12
CA LEU A 178 10.51 0.36 8.08
C LEU A 178 10.83 1.81 8.46
N LYS A 179 10.90 2.15 9.74
CA LYS A 179 11.40 3.46 10.21
C LYS A 179 12.91 3.62 9.96
N VAL A 180 13.68 2.56 10.16
CA VAL A 180 15.15 2.56 9.98
C VAL A 180 15.56 2.39 8.53
N ALA A 181 14.86 1.52 7.81
CA ALA A 181 15.12 1.12 6.44
C ALA A 181 13.84 1.17 5.59
N PRO A 182 13.35 2.38 5.27
CA PRO A 182 12.07 2.57 4.60
C PRO A 182 12.03 1.95 3.19
N GLY A 183 13.17 1.65 2.57
CA GLY A 183 13.25 0.99 1.26
C GLY A 183 12.95 -0.52 1.28
N SER A 184 12.79 -1.17 2.45
CA SER A 184 12.65 -2.62 2.56
C SER A 184 11.24 -3.09 2.13
N ALA A 185 11.06 -3.36 0.84
CA ALA A 185 9.77 -3.81 0.30
C ALA A 185 9.38 -5.22 0.79
N ASP A 186 10.36 -6.09 1.05
CA ASP A 186 10.16 -7.41 1.66
C ASP A 186 9.57 -7.30 3.07
N ILE A 187 10.01 -6.32 3.85
CA ILE A 187 9.45 -6.04 5.18
C ILE A 187 8.01 -5.52 5.07
N SER A 188 7.71 -4.67 4.09
CA SER A 188 6.32 -4.29 3.85
C SER A 188 5.45 -5.52 3.57
N GLN A 189 5.89 -6.47 2.74
CA GLN A 189 5.14 -7.69 2.48
C GLN A 189 4.91 -8.52 3.76
N LEU A 190 5.92 -8.66 4.61
CA LEU A 190 5.83 -9.38 5.88
C LEU A 190 4.93 -8.67 6.90
N ALA A 191 4.96 -7.34 6.95
CA ALA A 191 4.06 -6.55 7.78
C ALA A 191 2.59 -6.76 7.34
N GLY A 192 2.31 -6.71 6.04
CA GLY A 192 0.99 -7.03 5.49
C GLY A 192 0.52 -8.42 5.89
N TYR A 193 1.37 -9.43 5.79
CA TYR A 193 1.07 -10.78 6.24
C TYR A 193 0.72 -10.82 7.73
N ALA A 194 1.52 -10.18 8.59
CA ALA A 194 1.28 -10.14 10.03
C ALA A 194 -0.06 -9.48 10.38
N VAL A 195 -0.42 -8.39 9.68
CA VAL A 195 -1.71 -7.72 9.86
C VAL A 195 -2.89 -8.63 9.48
N PHE A 196 -2.85 -9.28 8.31
CA PHE A 196 -3.94 -10.17 7.88
C PHE A 196 -4.11 -11.38 8.80
N LYS A 197 -3.00 -11.88 9.39
CA LYS A 197 -3.06 -12.99 10.36
C LYS A 197 -3.76 -12.63 11.67
N GLN A 198 -3.88 -11.35 12.01
CA GLN A 198 -4.66 -10.88 13.16
C GLN A 198 -6.17 -11.05 12.98
N LYS A 199 -6.66 -11.21 11.74
CA LYS A 199 -8.08 -11.38 11.39
C LYS A 199 -9.00 -10.26 11.92
N LYS A 200 -8.49 -9.03 12.00
CA LYS A 200 -9.21 -7.85 12.45
C LYS A 200 -9.66 -7.04 11.24
N GLU A 201 -10.98 -6.88 11.06
CA GLU A 201 -11.55 -6.19 9.89
C GLU A 201 -11.09 -4.74 9.81
N GLU A 202 -11.07 -4.04 10.94
CA GLU A 202 -10.63 -2.65 11.04
C GLU A 202 -9.16 -2.42 10.66
N ARG A 203 -8.37 -3.49 10.57
CA ARG A 203 -6.95 -3.44 10.22
C ARG A 203 -6.64 -3.86 8.79
N GLN A 204 -7.63 -4.31 8.04
CA GLN A 204 -7.41 -4.83 6.69
C GLN A 204 -6.82 -3.76 5.75
N ALA A 205 -7.25 -2.50 5.88
CA ALA A 205 -6.69 -1.40 5.11
C ALA A 205 -5.17 -1.25 5.31
N ILE A 206 -4.68 -1.43 6.54
CA ILE A 206 -3.25 -1.40 6.88
C ILE A 206 -2.50 -2.55 6.18
N GLY A 207 -3.07 -3.76 6.22
CA GLY A 207 -2.48 -4.91 5.52
C GLY A 207 -2.41 -4.71 4.01
N LEU A 208 -3.47 -4.14 3.42
CA LEU A 208 -3.52 -3.77 2.01
C LEU A 208 -2.50 -2.71 1.63
N PHE A 209 -2.31 -1.68 2.47
CA PHE A 209 -1.26 -0.69 2.27
C PHE A 209 0.11 -1.33 2.13
N HIS A 210 0.45 -2.24 3.02
CA HIS A 210 1.73 -2.92 3.02
C HIS A 210 1.93 -3.83 1.79
N TYR A 211 0.89 -4.56 1.34
CA TYR A 211 0.98 -5.34 0.10
C TYR A 211 1.07 -4.46 -1.15
N ALA A 212 0.27 -3.41 -1.23
CA ALA A 212 0.34 -2.45 -2.34
C ALA A 212 1.73 -1.81 -2.43
N ARG A 213 2.30 -1.41 -1.28
CA ARG A 213 3.65 -0.86 -1.21
C ARG A 213 4.70 -1.86 -1.66
N ALA A 214 4.64 -3.10 -1.14
CA ALA A 214 5.60 -4.14 -1.53
C ALA A 214 5.59 -4.40 -3.03
N GLY A 215 4.42 -4.38 -3.66
CA GLY A 215 4.26 -4.60 -5.10
C GLY A 215 4.59 -3.39 -5.98
N SER A 216 4.42 -2.17 -5.48
CA SER A 216 4.60 -0.94 -6.27
C SER A 216 5.95 -0.25 -6.07
N TYR A 217 6.68 -0.54 -5.00
CA TYR A 217 7.95 0.11 -4.71
C TYR A 217 9.04 -0.27 -5.71
N SER A 218 9.75 0.74 -6.24
CA SER A 218 10.78 0.58 -7.28
C SER A 218 12.16 1.11 -6.90
N GLY A 219 12.33 1.59 -5.65
CA GLY A 219 13.61 2.10 -5.16
C GLY A 219 14.58 1.01 -4.70
N ALA A 220 15.69 1.41 -4.09
CA ALA A 220 16.63 0.48 -3.47
C ALA A 220 15.91 -0.38 -2.41
N GLY A 221 16.05 -1.70 -2.46
CA GLY A 221 15.33 -2.65 -1.61
C GLY A 221 13.96 -3.08 -2.14
N ALA A 222 13.62 -2.74 -3.41
CA ALA A 222 12.45 -3.27 -4.09
C ALA A 222 12.51 -4.80 -4.21
N LEU A 223 11.34 -5.43 -4.22
CA LEU A 223 11.25 -6.87 -4.52
C LEU A 223 11.66 -7.16 -5.96
N PRO A 224 12.17 -8.38 -6.24
CA PRO A 224 12.26 -8.88 -7.61
C PRO A 224 10.89 -8.89 -8.28
N GLU A 225 10.84 -8.83 -9.62
CA GLU A 225 9.56 -8.70 -10.36
C GLU A 225 8.53 -9.78 -10.00
N ALA A 226 8.97 -11.03 -9.79
CA ALA A 226 8.07 -12.11 -9.34
C ALA A 226 7.47 -11.80 -7.96
N GLY A 227 8.27 -11.27 -7.02
CA GLY A 227 7.80 -10.87 -5.70
C GLY A 227 6.85 -9.67 -5.73
N LYS A 228 7.16 -8.66 -6.56
CA LYS A 228 6.25 -7.52 -6.80
C LYS A 228 4.90 -7.99 -7.32
N LYS A 229 4.93 -8.87 -8.34
CA LYS A 229 3.70 -9.45 -8.90
C LYS A 229 2.89 -10.16 -7.82
N GLN A 230 3.52 -11.04 -7.03
CA GLN A 230 2.84 -11.78 -5.96
C GLN A 230 2.22 -10.83 -4.91
N ALA A 231 2.94 -9.79 -4.50
CA ALA A 231 2.44 -8.80 -3.54
C ALA A 231 1.26 -8.02 -4.12
N MET A 232 1.34 -7.60 -5.39
CA MET A 232 0.28 -6.88 -6.06
C MET A 232 -0.95 -7.76 -6.31
N ASP A 233 -0.78 -9.02 -6.69
CA ASP A 233 -1.90 -9.97 -6.85
C ASP A 233 -2.62 -10.18 -5.49
N SER A 234 -1.87 -10.29 -4.40
CA SER A 234 -2.42 -10.37 -3.04
C SER A 234 -3.18 -9.10 -2.65
N PHE A 235 -2.62 -7.93 -2.98
CA PHE A 235 -3.28 -6.64 -2.77
C PHE A 235 -4.61 -6.57 -3.52
N LYS A 236 -4.59 -6.77 -4.85
CA LYS A 236 -5.78 -6.66 -5.71
C LYS A 236 -6.91 -7.58 -5.25
N LYS A 237 -6.57 -8.86 -5.01
CA LYS A 237 -7.54 -9.84 -4.54
C LYS A 237 -8.24 -9.39 -3.24
N ASN A 238 -7.48 -8.98 -2.24
CA ASN A 238 -8.04 -8.61 -0.94
C ASN A 238 -8.70 -7.22 -0.98
N TYR A 239 -8.23 -6.30 -1.82
CA TYR A 239 -8.87 -5.00 -2.03
C TYR A 239 -10.28 -5.16 -2.59
N VAL A 240 -10.44 -5.97 -3.65
CA VAL A 240 -11.77 -6.24 -4.24
C VAL A 240 -12.70 -6.94 -3.27
N LEU A 241 -12.18 -7.87 -2.44
CA LEU A 241 -12.98 -8.52 -1.40
C LEU A 241 -13.49 -7.52 -0.35
N LEU A 242 -12.67 -6.54 0.03
CA LEU A 242 -13.04 -5.56 1.05
C LEU A 242 -13.95 -4.45 0.52
N ARG A 243 -13.69 -3.97 -0.70
CA ARG A 243 -14.41 -2.84 -1.29
C ARG A 243 -15.57 -3.25 -2.19
N GLU A 244 -15.62 -4.53 -2.62
CA GLU A 244 -16.53 -5.07 -3.64
C GLU A 244 -16.40 -4.41 -5.03
N SER A 245 -15.26 -3.75 -5.29
CA SER A 245 -14.98 -3.01 -6.52
C SER A 245 -13.48 -2.76 -6.71
N GLU A 246 -13.05 -2.60 -7.97
CA GLU A 246 -11.71 -2.10 -8.31
C GLU A 246 -11.60 -0.56 -8.25
N SER A 247 -12.71 0.14 -8.04
CA SER A 247 -12.69 1.61 -8.00
C SER A 247 -11.73 2.17 -6.94
N LYS A 248 -11.04 3.27 -7.26
CA LYS A 248 -10.05 3.94 -6.39
C LYS A 248 -8.83 3.09 -6.01
N MET A 249 -8.61 1.94 -6.68
CA MET A 249 -7.47 1.07 -6.42
C MET A 249 -6.13 1.78 -6.70
N ASP A 250 -6.04 2.51 -7.82
CA ASP A 250 -4.83 3.24 -8.19
C ASP A 250 -4.54 4.41 -7.23
N GLU A 251 -5.59 5.08 -6.75
CA GLU A 251 -5.47 6.13 -5.71
C GLU A 251 -4.91 5.53 -4.42
N PHE A 252 -5.40 4.37 -4.01
CA PHE A 252 -4.90 3.67 -2.83
C PHE A 252 -3.42 3.28 -3.00
N VAL A 253 -3.02 2.75 -4.15
CA VAL A 253 -1.62 2.44 -4.46
C VAL A 253 -0.76 3.71 -4.42
N ALA A 254 -1.28 4.84 -4.90
CA ALA A 254 -0.55 6.12 -4.87
C ALA A 254 -0.21 6.59 -3.45
N LEU A 255 -1.05 6.30 -2.44
CA LEU A 255 -0.75 6.62 -1.03
C LEU A 255 0.53 5.94 -0.55
N THR A 256 0.84 4.74 -1.06
CA THR A 256 1.99 3.96 -0.61
C THR A 256 3.34 4.49 -1.10
N LYS A 257 3.35 5.41 -2.07
CA LYS A 257 4.57 5.99 -2.65
C LYS A 257 5.26 6.98 -1.70
N ASN A 258 4.47 7.64 -0.84
CA ASN A 258 4.95 8.75 -0.03
C ASN A 258 5.42 8.32 1.39
N SER A 259 5.08 7.12 1.83
CA SER A 259 5.44 6.63 3.16
C SER A 259 5.68 5.13 3.17
N ALA A 260 6.59 4.68 4.04
CA ALA A 260 6.75 3.25 4.35
C ALA A 260 5.77 2.77 5.44
N ILE A 261 5.22 3.72 6.18
CA ILE A 261 4.29 3.49 7.30
C ILE A 261 2.90 3.97 6.86
N PRO A 262 1.84 3.17 7.05
CA PRO A 262 0.48 3.57 6.73
C PRO A 262 0.03 4.74 7.62
N PRO A 263 -0.87 5.62 7.12
CA PRO A 263 -1.55 6.60 7.96
C PRO A 263 -2.30 5.91 9.12
N ALA A 264 -2.32 6.55 10.29
CA ALA A 264 -2.93 5.96 11.50
C ALA A 264 -4.46 5.75 11.36
N ASP A 265 -5.11 6.60 10.56
CA ASP A 265 -6.55 6.63 10.29
C ASP A 265 -6.93 5.97 8.96
N LEU A 266 -6.01 5.21 8.34
CA LEU A 266 -6.24 4.58 7.05
C LEU A 266 -7.42 3.61 7.10
N LYS A 267 -8.43 3.89 6.28
CA LYS A 267 -9.63 3.09 6.11
C LYS A 267 -9.91 2.87 4.62
N ILE A 268 -10.61 1.81 4.33
CA ILE A 268 -11.24 1.57 3.03
C ILE A 268 -12.74 1.51 3.28
N GLU A 269 -13.45 2.46 2.73
CA GLU A 269 -14.90 2.48 2.78
C GLU A 269 -15.49 1.59 1.68
N SER A 270 -16.65 1.00 1.91
CA SER A 270 -17.37 0.26 0.87
C SER A 270 -17.87 1.21 -0.23
N VAL A 271 -18.15 0.67 -1.41
CA VAL A 271 -18.74 1.47 -2.51
C VAL A 271 -20.06 2.12 -2.07
N SER A 272 -20.86 1.40 -1.30
CA SER A 272 -22.12 1.92 -0.78
C SER A 272 -21.95 3.10 0.18
N ALA A 273 -20.90 3.07 1.03
CA ALA A 273 -20.58 4.18 1.94
C ALA A 273 -20.07 5.41 1.17
N ASP A 274 -19.21 5.20 0.17
CA ASP A 274 -18.78 6.29 -0.73
C ASP A 274 -19.97 6.95 -1.42
N MET A 275 -20.86 6.14 -2.03
CA MET A 275 -22.07 6.64 -2.70
C MET A 275 -22.98 7.42 -1.75
N ALA A 276 -23.15 6.93 -0.52
CA ALA A 276 -23.95 7.63 0.48
C ALA A 276 -23.34 8.99 0.85
N ARG A 277 -22.05 9.06 1.05
CA ARG A 277 -21.35 10.33 1.34
C ARG A 277 -21.43 11.30 0.17
N ASP A 278 -21.16 10.83 -1.05
CA ASP A 278 -21.20 11.65 -2.25
C ASP A 278 -22.60 12.19 -2.49
N LEU A 279 -23.65 11.40 -2.18
CA LEU A 279 -25.04 11.84 -2.24
C LEU A 279 -25.37 12.90 -1.17
N GLU A 280 -24.85 12.76 0.05
CA GLU A 280 -25.03 13.77 1.10
C GLU A 280 -24.34 15.11 0.76
N GLU A 281 -23.17 15.06 0.11
CA GLU A 281 -22.52 16.26 -0.39
C GLU A 281 -23.29 16.88 -1.56
N LEU A 282 -23.79 16.04 -2.47
CA LEU A 282 -24.60 16.49 -3.60
C LEU A 282 -25.92 17.13 -3.13
N LYS A 283 -26.54 16.66 -2.05
CA LYS A 283 -27.73 17.29 -1.45
C LYS A 283 -27.48 18.74 -1.05
N LYS A 284 -26.24 19.09 -0.68
CA LYS A 284 -25.89 20.47 -0.30
C LYS A 284 -25.59 21.35 -1.52
N THR A 285 -24.97 20.79 -2.56
CA THR A 285 -24.50 21.53 -3.73
C THR A 285 -25.51 21.54 -4.89
N ASN A 286 -26.26 20.45 -5.08
CA ASN A 286 -27.28 20.30 -6.10
C ASN A 286 -28.42 19.38 -5.60
N PRO A 287 -29.33 19.92 -4.76
CA PRO A 287 -30.40 19.13 -4.14
C PRO A 287 -31.37 18.49 -5.14
N GLN A 288 -31.59 19.11 -6.31
CA GLN A 288 -32.43 18.56 -7.35
C GLN A 288 -31.86 17.32 -7.99
N LEU A 289 -30.54 17.34 -8.31
CA LEU A 289 -29.84 16.17 -8.86
C LEU A 289 -29.75 15.06 -7.80
N ALA A 290 -29.51 15.40 -6.54
CA ALA A 290 -29.50 14.42 -5.46
C ALA A 290 -30.85 13.73 -5.29
N LEU A 291 -31.95 14.49 -5.41
CA LEU A 291 -33.30 13.94 -5.40
C LEU A 291 -33.53 13.01 -6.60
N TRP A 292 -33.09 13.41 -7.79
CA TRP A 292 -33.19 12.60 -9.00
C TRP A 292 -32.45 11.26 -8.84
N ILE A 293 -31.20 11.28 -8.39
CA ILE A 293 -30.41 10.07 -8.12
C ILE A 293 -31.12 9.15 -7.13
N THR A 294 -31.73 9.71 -6.08
CA THR A 294 -32.44 8.92 -5.08
C THR A 294 -33.67 8.27 -5.71
N VAL A 295 -34.48 9.03 -6.47
CA VAL A 295 -35.68 8.51 -7.16
C VAL A 295 -35.32 7.43 -8.17
N LYS A 296 -34.28 7.67 -8.98
CA LYS A 296 -33.79 6.69 -9.97
C LYS A 296 -33.33 5.40 -9.30
N LYS A 297 -32.61 5.47 -8.17
CA LYS A 297 -32.18 4.29 -7.39
C LYS A 297 -33.37 3.44 -6.96
N GLU A 298 -34.44 4.06 -6.47
CA GLU A 298 -35.66 3.34 -6.07
C GLU A 298 -36.37 2.71 -7.29
N LEU A 299 -36.41 3.43 -8.42
CA LEU A 299 -37.04 2.94 -9.67
C LEU A 299 -36.27 1.74 -10.27
N VAL A 300 -34.94 1.72 -10.18
CA VAL A 300 -34.12 0.61 -10.68
C VAL A 300 -34.13 -0.59 -9.72
N GLY A 301 -34.52 -0.37 -8.47
CA GLY A 301 -34.55 -1.40 -7.43
C GLY A 301 -35.68 -2.44 -7.63
N PRO A 302 -35.68 -3.52 -6.85
CA PRO A 302 -36.66 -4.62 -6.96
C PRO A 302 -38.13 -4.19 -6.78
N GLY A 303 -38.37 -3.08 -6.07
CA GLY A 303 -39.69 -2.50 -5.86
C GLY A 303 -40.07 -1.36 -6.81
N GLY A 304 -39.31 -1.17 -7.91
CA GLY A 304 -39.41 0.01 -8.77
C GLY A 304 -40.80 0.25 -9.35
N ASP A 305 -41.51 -0.79 -9.76
CA ASP A 305 -42.89 -0.65 -10.30
C ASP A 305 -43.87 -0.13 -9.27
N ALA A 306 -43.80 -0.64 -8.03
CA ALA A 306 -44.66 -0.15 -6.94
C ALA A 306 -44.29 1.28 -6.57
N TYR A 307 -43.01 1.57 -6.42
CA TYR A 307 -42.51 2.91 -6.12
C TYR A 307 -42.90 3.93 -7.19
N PHE A 308 -42.80 3.55 -8.50
CA PHE A 308 -43.26 4.40 -9.59
C PHE A 308 -44.73 4.74 -9.47
N LYS A 309 -45.59 3.73 -9.27
CA LYS A 309 -47.04 3.89 -9.19
C LYS A 309 -47.46 4.78 -8.03
N ASP A 310 -46.82 4.57 -6.86
CA ASP A 310 -47.27 5.17 -5.62
C ASP A 310 -46.65 6.56 -5.35
N ASN A 311 -45.43 6.82 -5.89
CA ASN A 311 -44.66 8.02 -5.53
C ASN A 311 -44.26 8.91 -6.71
N VAL A 312 -44.21 8.39 -7.94
CA VAL A 312 -43.62 9.11 -9.08
C VAL A 312 -44.62 9.40 -10.18
N LYS A 313 -45.49 8.44 -10.50
CA LYS A 313 -46.47 8.58 -11.57
C LYS A 313 -47.38 9.78 -11.32
N ASP A 314 -47.51 10.62 -12.37
CA ASP A 314 -48.39 11.82 -12.36
C ASP A 314 -48.03 12.88 -11.29
N THR A 315 -46.89 12.77 -10.61
CA THR A 315 -46.40 13.83 -9.72
C THR A 315 -45.67 14.92 -10.50
N ALA A 316 -45.64 16.13 -9.98
CA ALA A 316 -44.88 17.22 -10.59
C ALA A 316 -43.39 17.05 -10.30
N LEU A 317 -42.54 16.98 -11.32
CA LEU A 317 -41.10 16.97 -11.16
C LEU A 317 -40.58 18.33 -10.67
N PRO A 318 -39.59 18.34 -9.78
CA PRO A 318 -38.86 19.56 -9.44
C PRO A 318 -38.14 20.10 -10.67
N LYS A 319 -37.58 21.31 -10.55
CA LYS A 319 -36.72 21.88 -11.58
C LYS A 319 -35.46 21.02 -11.71
N LEU A 320 -35.22 20.51 -12.92
CA LEU A 320 -34.05 19.68 -13.25
C LEU A 320 -33.28 20.34 -14.38
N LYS A 321 -31.97 20.12 -14.38
CA LYS A 321 -31.05 20.54 -15.44
C LYS A 321 -30.49 19.30 -16.11
N GLY A 322 -30.50 19.26 -17.45
CA GLY A 322 -29.98 18.13 -18.21
C GLY A 322 -29.37 18.56 -19.54
N LYS A 323 -28.60 17.65 -20.16
CA LYS A 323 -28.05 17.82 -21.49
C LYS A 323 -28.85 17.03 -22.53
N VAL A 324 -29.20 17.67 -23.63
CA VAL A 324 -29.86 17.04 -24.77
C VAL A 324 -28.96 15.99 -25.38
N ILE A 325 -29.40 14.74 -25.41
CA ILE A 325 -28.72 13.63 -26.09
C ILE A 325 -29.26 13.48 -27.52
N SER A 326 -30.59 13.50 -27.66
CA SER A 326 -31.25 13.39 -28.98
C SER A 326 -32.66 13.95 -28.94
N HIS A 327 -33.24 14.20 -30.07
CA HIS A 327 -34.65 14.58 -30.16
C HIS A 327 -35.32 14.10 -31.44
N THR A 328 -36.65 13.93 -31.40
CA THR A 328 -37.46 13.44 -32.53
C THR A 328 -38.82 14.19 -32.55
N PRO A 329 -39.26 14.66 -33.73
CA PRO A 329 -38.51 14.75 -35.00
C PRO A 329 -37.34 15.76 -34.94
N ALA A 330 -36.47 15.75 -35.94
CA ALA A 330 -35.28 16.61 -35.98
C ALA A 330 -35.59 18.13 -35.94
N LEU A 331 -36.77 18.52 -36.44
CA LEU A 331 -37.26 19.88 -36.39
C LEU A 331 -38.62 19.89 -35.68
N ARG A 332 -38.82 20.82 -34.76
CA ARG A 332 -40.02 20.92 -33.89
C ARG A 332 -40.27 19.59 -33.13
N PRO A 333 -39.33 19.17 -32.26
CA PRO A 333 -39.45 17.89 -31.61
C PRO A 333 -40.63 17.81 -30.65
N THR A 334 -41.21 16.62 -30.62
CA THR A 334 -42.20 16.20 -29.65
C THR A 334 -41.63 15.32 -28.58
N LYS A 335 -40.36 14.80 -28.78
CA LYS A 335 -39.64 14.01 -27.83
C LYS A 335 -38.20 14.50 -27.76
N VAL A 336 -37.66 14.69 -26.55
CA VAL A 336 -36.28 15.06 -26.29
C VAL A 336 -35.73 14.12 -25.23
N VAL A 337 -34.61 13.46 -25.54
CA VAL A 337 -33.90 12.61 -24.57
C VAL A 337 -32.82 13.45 -23.91
N VAL A 338 -32.80 13.44 -22.59
CA VAL A 338 -31.83 14.19 -21.77
C VAL A 338 -31.05 13.26 -20.84
N ALA A 339 -29.79 13.61 -20.62
CA ALA A 339 -28.94 13.08 -19.56
C ALA A 339 -28.94 14.03 -18.37
N LEU A 340 -28.95 13.51 -17.16
CA LEU A 340 -29.01 14.27 -15.91
C LEU A 340 -27.79 14.04 -15.02
N GLU A 341 -27.31 12.81 -14.89
CA GLU A 341 -26.18 12.44 -14.05
C GLU A 341 -24.83 12.56 -14.78
N ASN A 342 -24.85 12.31 -16.08
CA ASN A 342 -23.65 12.37 -16.91
C ASN A 342 -23.98 12.96 -18.29
N ASP A 343 -22.95 13.17 -19.12
CA ASP A 343 -23.12 13.83 -20.41
C ASP A 343 -23.43 12.86 -21.58
N LYS A 344 -23.61 11.58 -21.32
CA LYS A 344 -23.63 10.53 -22.37
C LYS A 344 -24.89 9.68 -22.39
N ASP A 345 -25.39 9.31 -21.22
CA ASP A 345 -26.48 8.35 -21.11
C ASP A 345 -27.82 9.08 -20.96
N GLY A 346 -28.70 8.86 -21.91
CA GLY A 346 -30.08 9.38 -21.82
C GLY A 346 -30.83 8.70 -20.68
N GLU A 347 -31.37 9.47 -19.76
CA GLU A 347 -32.08 8.96 -18.58
C GLU A 347 -33.54 9.34 -18.56
N MET A 348 -33.91 10.41 -19.29
CA MET A 348 -35.25 10.89 -19.32
C MET A 348 -35.68 11.28 -20.74
N THR A 349 -36.89 10.86 -21.14
CA THR A 349 -37.55 11.30 -22.36
C THR A 349 -38.61 12.33 -21.99
N LEU A 350 -38.38 13.57 -22.40
CA LEU A 350 -39.36 14.65 -22.29
C LEU A 350 -40.30 14.60 -23.50
N VAL A 351 -41.62 14.56 -23.25
CA VAL A 351 -42.65 14.54 -24.29
C VAL A 351 -43.42 15.86 -24.27
N PHE A 352 -43.53 16.50 -25.42
CA PHE A 352 -44.11 17.82 -25.60
C PHE A 352 -45.37 17.81 -26.45
N THR A 353 -46.41 18.50 -25.93
CA THR A 353 -47.65 18.76 -26.68
C THR A 353 -48.12 20.19 -26.32
N PRO A 354 -47.98 21.15 -27.29
CA PRO A 354 -47.46 21.03 -28.65
C PRO A 354 -45.94 20.87 -28.71
N ALA A 355 -45.40 20.60 -29.90
CA ALA A 355 -43.95 20.43 -30.13
C ALA A 355 -43.14 21.68 -29.81
N LEU A 356 -41.88 21.51 -29.33
CA LEU A 356 -40.94 22.61 -29.10
C LEU A 356 -40.57 23.31 -30.44
N PRO A 357 -40.34 24.64 -30.43
CA PRO A 357 -39.92 25.36 -31.63
C PRO A 357 -38.45 25.04 -31.99
N GLY A 358 -38.12 25.01 -33.30
CA GLY A 358 -36.74 24.88 -33.76
C GLY A 358 -36.13 23.51 -33.51
N LYS A 359 -34.82 23.48 -33.16
CA LYS A 359 -34.03 22.31 -32.86
C LYS A 359 -32.95 22.67 -31.84
N ALA A 360 -32.38 21.69 -31.15
CA ALA A 360 -31.20 21.83 -30.32
C ALA A 360 -30.11 20.86 -30.82
N ASP A 361 -28.84 21.24 -30.66
CA ASP A 361 -27.74 20.32 -30.94
C ASP A 361 -27.50 19.40 -29.72
N PRO A 362 -27.04 18.16 -29.90
CA PRO A 362 -26.63 17.30 -28.79
C PRO A 362 -25.63 18.02 -27.88
N GLY A 363 -25.75 17.86 -26.57
CA GLY A 363 -24.94 18.58 -25.57
C GLY A 363 -25.53 19.94 -25.12
N THR A 364 -26.61 20.43 -25.78
CA THR A 364 -27.31 21.64 -25.33
C THR A 364 -27.84 21.44 -23.91
N GLU A 365 -27.51 22.36 -23.00
CA GLU A 365 -28.05 22.35 -21.63
C GLU A 365 -29.44 22.97 -21.62
N ILE A 366 -30.40 22.28 -21.00
CA ILE A 366 -31.74 22.75 -20.76
C ILE A 366 -32.14 22.57 -19.32
N GLU A 367 -33.02 23.45 -18.83
CA GLU A 367 -33.70 23.26 -17.55
C GLU A 367 -35.19 23.11 -17.82
N PHE A 368 -35.85 22.24 -17.05
CA PHE A 368 -37.28 21.98 -17.14
C PHE A 368 -37.88 21.69 -15.76
N GLU A 369 -39.14 22.00 -15.58
CA GLU A 369 -39.85 21.83 -14.32
C GLU A 369 -41.32 21.44 -14.55
N GLY A 370 -41.99 20.95 -13.49
CA GLY A 370 -43.44 20.67 -13.49
C GLY A 370 -43.83 19.51 -14.40
N GLY A 371 -42.89 18.76 -14.94
CA GLY A 371 -43.17 17.60 -15.79
C GLY A 371 -43.91 16.50 -15.03
N SER A 372 -44.82 15.78 -15.75
CA SER A 372 -45.61 14.67 -15.20
C SER A 372 -45.05 13.32 -15.73
N PRO A 373 -44.40 12.47 -14.90
CA PRO A 373 -43.96 11.14 -15.27
C PRO A 373 -45.11 10.21 -15.64
N LYS A 374 -44.99 9.49 -16.76
CA LYS A 374 -46.04 8.63 -17.30
C LYS A 374 -45.66 7.16 -17.37
N ALA A 375 -44.39 6.87 -17.62
CA ALA A 375 -43.89 5.51 -17.75
C ALA A 375 -42.36 5.47 -17.47
N PHE A 376 -41.83 4.30 -17.13
CA PHE A 376 -40.39 4.10 -17.04
C PHE A 376 -39.99 2.69 -17.55
N ILE A 377 -38.74 2.55 -17.87
CA ILE A 377 -38.05 1.29 -18.23
C ILE A 377 -36.90 1.14 -17.27
N GLN A 378 -36.72 -0.05 -16.69
CA GLN A 378 -35.64 -0.30 -15.73
C GLN A 378 -34.27 -0.52 -16.40
N SER A 379 -34.24 -1.21 -17.54
CA SER A 379 -32.99 -1.56 -18.21
C SER A 379 -33.13 -1.58 -19.75
N PRO A 380 -32.42 -0.73 -20.50
CA PRO A 380 -31.72 0.46 -19.99
C PRO A 380 -32.71 1.44 -19.35
N PHE A 381 -32.25 2.12 -18.29
CA PHE A 381 -33.16 3.02 -17.53
C PHE A 381 -33.62 4.19 -18.41
N MET A 382 -34.93 4.47 -18.39
CA MET A 382 -35.53 5.61 -19.09
C MET A 382 -36.86 6.03 -18.43
N LEU A 383 -36.94 7.25 -17.95
CA LEU A 383 -38.22 7.83 -17.45
C LEU A 383 -38.88 8.67 -18.54
N THR A 384 -40.15 8.42 -18.84
CA THR A 384 -40.92 9.20 -19.80
C THR A 384 -41.78 10.23 -19.06
N VAL A 385 -41.64 11.50 -19.40
CA VAL A 385 -42.24 12.64 -18.70
C VAL A 385 -42.93 13.57 -19.70
N ASN A 386 -44.21 13.90 -19.46
CA ASN A 386 -44.88 14.94 -20.22
C ASN A 386 -44.51 16.30 -19.64
N VAL A 387 -44.06 17.22 -20.48
CA VAL A 387 -43.61 18.56 -20.09
C VAL A 387 -44.26 19.62 -20.98
N GLU A 388 -44.70 20.69 -20.39
CA GLU A 388 -45.22 21.85 -21.13
C GLU A 388 -44.02 22.59 -21.82
N PRO A 389 -44.15 22.97 -23.10
CA PRO A 389 -43.06 23.69 -23.78
C PRO A 389 -42.63 24.98 -23.08
N GLY A 390 -43.53 25.68 -22.41
CA GLY A 390 -43.24 26.89 -21.64
C GLY A 390 -42.45 26.66 -20.33
N SER A 391 -42.36 25.40 -19.86
CA SER A 391 -41.61 25.04 -18.66
C SER A 391 -40.16 24.63 -18.97
N VAL A 392 -39.70 24.82 -20.21
CA VAL A 392 -38.34 24.53 -20.62
C VAL A 392 -37.56 25.82 -20.91
N THR A 393 -36.41 25.99 -20.27
CA THR A 393 -35.45 27.08 -20.53
C THR A 393 -34.15 26.53 -21.11
N GLY A 394 -33.38 27.37 -21.78
CA GLY A 394 -32.15 26.94 -22.46
C GLY A 394 -32.37 26.25 -23.82
N TRP A 395 -33.60 25.96 -24.21
CA TRP A 395 -33.89 25.45 -25.57
C TRP A 395 -33.70 26.58 -26.59
N PRO A 396 -32.93 26.35 -27.71
CA PRO A 396 -32.71 27.36 -28.72
C PRO A 396 -34.00 27.76 -29.45
N VAL A 397 -34.44 28.99 -29.27
CA VAL A 397 -35.56 29.53 -30.04
C VAL A 397 -35.06 29.97 -31.40
N ALA A 398 -35.61 29.37 -32.48
CA ALA A 398 -35.28 29.83 -33.83
C ALA A 398 -35.70 31.31 -33.97
N VAL A 399 -34.71 32.19 -34.13
CA VAL A 399 -35.01 33.58 -34.52
C VAL A 399 -35.62 33.51 -35.92
N PRO A 400 -36.87 34.01 -36.13
CA PRO A 400 -37.46 34.07 -37.44
C PRO A 400 -36.53 34.83 -38.37
N PRO A 401 -36.26 34.39 -39.61
CA PRO A 401 -35.48 35.15 -40.53
C PRO A 401 -36.09 36.55 -40.65
N ALA A 402 -35.26 37.57 -40.54
CA ALA A 402 -35.64 38.97 -40.67
C ALA A 402 -36.44 39.10 -41.96
N ARG A 403 -37.70 39.57 -41.89
CA ARG A 403 -38.49 39.84 -43.10
C ARG A 403 -37.68 40.70 -44.06
N PRO A 404 -37.60 40.34 -45.34
CA PRO A 404 -36.88 41.20 -46.29
C PRO A 404 -37.54 42.59 -46.30
N VAL A 405 -36.77 43.61 -45.95
CA VAL A 405 -37.24 44.99 -46.01
C VAL A 405 -37.52 45.24 -47.53
N ALA A 406 -38.81 45.53 -47.86
CA ALA A 406 -39.20 45.84 -49.18
C ALA A 406 -38.39 47.07 -49.66
N PRO A 407 -37.87 47.07 -50.93
CA PRO A 407 -37.09 48.16 -51.40
C PRO A 407 -37.89 49.43 -51.46
N VAL A 408 -37.42 50.49 -50.79
CA VAL A 408 -38.01 51.84 -50.77
C VAL A 408 -37.96 52.35 -52.19
N LYS A 409 -39.11 52.53 -52.84
CA LYS A 409 -39.23 53.16 -54.18
C LYS A 409 -38.70 54.60 -54.07
N ARG A 410 -37.58 54.90 -54.73
CA ARG A 410 -37.06 56.28 -54.91
C ARG A 410 -38.07 57.11 -55.68
N PRO A 411 -38.39 58.37 -55.27
CA PRO A 411 -39.27 59.22 -56.06
C PRO A 411 -38.56 59.68 -57.36
N VAL A 412 -39.32 59.49 -58.47
CA VAL A 412 -38.88 59.95 -59.78
C VAL A 412 -38.93 61.47 -59.83
N MET A 413 -37.79 62.18 -59.91
CA MET A 413 -37.69 63.57 -60.19
C MET A 413 -38.14 63.86 -61.61
N LYS A 414 -39.29 64.52 -61.78
CA LYS A 414 -39.71 65.16 -63.06
C LYS A 414 -38.77 66.29 -63.39
N LYS A 415 -37.98 66.19 -64.47
CA LYS A 415 -37.33 67.35 -65.12
C LYS A 415 -38.36 68.22 -65.72
N LYS A 416 -38.30 69.56 -65.47
CA LYS A 416 -38.81 70.61 -66.30
C LYS A 416 -37.83 70.95 -67.37
#